data_14a7f7c0dd71e53176eabcd33d07d18c
#
_entry.id   14a7f7c0dd71e53176eabcd33d07d18c
#
_cell.length_a   1.000
_cell.length_b   1.000
_cell.length_c   1.000
_cell.angle_alpha   90.00
_cell.angle_beta   90.00
_cell.angle_gamma   90.00
#
_symmetry.space_group_name_H-M   'P 1'
#
loop_
_entity.id
_entity.type
_entity.pdbx_description
1 polymer ?
#
loop_
_entity_poly.entity_id
_entity_poly.type
_entity_poly.pdbx_seq_one_letter_code
_entity_poly.pdbx_strand_id
1 'polypeptide(L)'
;MEVRAKKALGQHFLTDQSIAKNIVGALTGHQALEVGPGMGVLTQYLLPRPELALKVIEIDGESVVYLKKHYPKLGENLIEGDFLKMDLDGIFEGEYSVIGNFPYNISSQIFFKILEHRDRIPEVVCMIQKEVAERIAEKPGTKTYGILSVFLQAWYDIEYLFTVGSGAFNPPPKVQSAVIRLCLLYTSPSPRDSTSS
;
A
#
# COMPACT_ATOMS: atom_id res chain seq x y z
N MET A 1 25.00 -6.76 2.59
CA MET A 1 25.02 -5.29 2.56
C MET A 1 23.64 -4.78 2.93
N GLU A 2 23.56 -3.97 3.94
CA GLU A 2 22.30 -3.43 4.43
C GLU A 2 21.98 -2.12 3.71
N VAL A 3 20.75 -1.96 3.26
CA VAL A 3 20.30 -0.73 2.60
C VAL A 3 20.12 0.37 3.66
N ARG A 4 20.64 1.55 3.39
CA ARG A 4 20.48 2.69 4.29
C ARG A 4 19.15 3.39 4.04
N ALA A 5 18.44 3.69 5.13
CA ALA A 5 17.21 4.47 5.06
C ALA A 5 17.51 5.91 4.65
N LYS A 6 16.74 6.44 3.71
CA LYS A 6 16.91 7.79 3.17
C LYS A 6 15.77 8.68 3.66
N LYS A 7 16.13 9.71 4.42
CA LYS A 7 15.16 10.65 4.98
C LYS A 7 14.34 11.35 3.89
N ALA A 8 14.96 11.70 2.78
CA ALA A 8 14.30 12.34 1.64
C ALA A 8 13.22 11.46 1.01
N LEU A 9 13.34 10.14 1.13
CA LEU A 9 12.34 9.18 0.64
C LEU A 9 11.36 8.74 1.74
N GLY A 10 11.48 9.28 2.95
CA GLY A 10 10.60 8.93 4.07
C GLY A 10 10.72 7.47 4.50
N GLN A 11 11.91 6.86 4.35
CA GLN A 11 12.11 5.43 4.59
C GLN A 11 12.21 5.10 6.07
N HIS A 12 11.33 4.20 6.52
CA HIS A 12 11.37 3.50 7.79
C HIS A 12 11.13 2.03 7.47
N PHE A 13 12.17 1.23 7.48
CA PHE A 13 12.05 -0.17 7.09
C PHE A 13 11.39 -0.98 8.19
N LEU A 14 10.30 -1.65 7.86
CA LEU A 14 9.65 -2.61 8.75
C LEU A 14 10.61 -3.79 8.96
N THR A 15 10.82 -4.18 10.23
CA THR A 15 11.69 -5.29 10.59
C THR A 15 10.95 -6.42 11.30
N ASP A 16 9.79 -6.13 11.86
CA ASP A 16 8.98 -7.13 12.58
C ASP A 16 8.32 -8.10 11.60
N GLN A 17 8.76 -9.35 11.64
CA GLN A 17 8.32 -10.38 10.72
C GLN A 17 6.87 -10.81 10.94
N SER A 18 6.39 -10.80 12.17
CA SER A 18 5.01 -11.17 12.46
C SER A 18 4.04 -10.14 11.90
N ILE A 19 4.39 -8.87 11.97
CA ILE A 19 3.61 -7.78 11.37
C ILE A 19 3.62 -7.92 9.84
N ALA A 20 4.77 -8.18 9.25
CA ALA A 20 4.89 -8.39 7.80
C ALA A 20 3.98 -9.53 7.33
N LYS A 21 3.97 -10.65 8.04
CA LYS A 21 3.08 -11.78 7.74
C LYS A 21 1.60 -11.40 7.84
N ASN A 22 1.24 -10.62 8.84
CA ASN A 22 -0.14 -10.17 9.03
C ASN A 22 -0.60 -9.23 7.92
N ILE A 23 0.28 -8.34 7.46
CA ILE A 23 0.00 -7.46 6.32
C ILE A 23 -0.25 -8.27 5.06
N VAL A 24 0.66 -9.19 4.75
CA VAL A 24 0.55 -10.04 3.56
C VAL A 24 -0.69 -10.96 3.66
N GLY A 25 -0.98 -11.45 4.86
CA GLY A 25 -2.15 -12.29 5.11
C GLY A 25 -3.49 -11.59 4.88
N ALA A 26 -3.52 -10.26 4.92
CA ALA A 26 -4.73 -9.49 4.65
C ALA A 26 -5.05 -9.35 3.16
N LEU A 27 -4.09 -9.67 2.29
CA LEU A 27 -4.25 -9.58 0.84
C LEU A 27 -5.04 -10.78 0.31
N THR A 28 -6.09 -10.53 -0.46
CA THR A 28 -6.94 -11.59 -1.03
C THR A 28 -6.85 -11.70 -2.55
N GLY A 29 -6.38 -10.67 -3.23
CA GLY A 29 -6.28 -10.66 -4.70
C GLY A 29 -5.24 -11.63 -5.26
N HIS A 30 -5.33 -11.88 -6.57
CA HIS A 30 -4.44 -12.81 -7.29
C HIS A 30 -3.37 -12.11 -8.12
N GLN A 31 -3.47 -10.81 -8.29
CA GLN A 31 -2.47 -9.95 -8.90
C GLN A 31 -2.20 -8.79 -7.94
N ALA A 32 -0.95 -8.50 -7.65
CA ALA A 32 -0.61 -7.42 -6.73
C ALA A 32 0.61 -6.63 -7.21
N LEU A 33 0.52 -5.31 -7.03
CA LEU A 33 1.63 -4.38 -7.15
C LEU A 33 2.08 -3.99 -5.75
N GLU A 34 3.30 -4.34 -5.39
CA GLU A 34 3.89 -3.88 -4.14
C GLU A 34 4.61 -2.56 -4.39
N VAL A 35 4.25 -1.53 -3.62
CA VAL A 35 4.84 -0.19 -3.71
C VAL A 35 5.87 -0.02 -2.60
N GLY A 36 7.12 0.22 -2.98
CA GLY A 36 8.20 0.49 -2.05
C GLY A 36 8.63 -0.73 -1.22
N PRO A 37 9.03 -1.83 -1.87
CA PRO A 37 9.40 -3.05 -1.15
C PRO A 37 10.63 -2.91 -0.24
N GLY A 38 11.47 -1.90 -0.45
CA GLY A 38 12.68 -1.69 0.34
C GLY A 38 13.60 -2.90 0.27
N MET A 39 13.90 -3.51 1.43
CA MET A 39 14.69 -4.74 1.50
C MET A 39 13.84 -6.02 1.36
N GLY A 40 12.57 -5.87 0.94
CA GLY A 40 11.72 -7.02 0.63
C GLY A 40 11.07 -7.68 1.83
N VAL A 41 10.81 -6.96 2.92
CA VAL A 41 10.21 -7.54 4.12
C VAL A 41 8.81 -8.10 3.86
N LEU A 42 8.00 -7.44 3.03
CA LEU A 42 6.72 -7.99 2.58
C LEU A 42 6.91 -8.94 1.39
N THR A 43 7.82 -8.59 0.49
CA THR A 43 8.11 -9.34 -0.73
C THR A 43 8.44 -10.80 -0.43
N GLN A 44 9.20 -11.07 0.64
CA GLN A 44 9.58 -12.42 1.03
C GLN A 44 8.38 -13.32 1.32
N TYR A 45 7.25 -12.76 1.73
CA TYR A 45 6.02 -13.51 2.00
C TYR A 45 5.02 -13.45 0.85
N LEU A 46 5.13 -12.47 -0.03
CA LEU A 46 4.29 -12.34 -1.23
C LEU A 46 4.77 -13.25 -2.36
N LEU A 47 6.08 -13.24 -2.61
CA LEU A 47 6.67 -13.92 -3.75
C LEU A 47 6.41 -15.43 -3.78
N PRO A 48 6.46 -16.16 -2.63
CA PRO A 48 6.21 -17.61 -2.65
C PRO A 48 4.73 -17.99 -2.72
N ARG A 49 3.80 -17.04 -2.66
CA ARG A 49 2.36 -17.36 -2.76
C ARG A 49 2.04 -17.92 -4.13
N PRO A 50 1.53 -19.18 -4.22
CA PRO A 50 1.47 -19.90 -5.49
C PRO A 50 0.52 -19.33 -6.53
N GLU A 51 -0.52 -18.61 -6.10
CA GLU A 51 -1.54 -18.07 -7.00
C GLU A 51 -1.43 -16.56 -7.17
N LEU A 52 -0.36 -15.95 -6.68
CA LEU A 52 -0.19 -14.50 -6.75
C LEU A 52 0.80 -14.12 -7.86
N ALA A 53 0.31 -13.35 -8.82
CA ALA A 53 1.17 -12.67 -9.79
C ALA A 53 1.63 -11.35 -9.15
N LEU A 54 2.91 -11.25 -8.82
CA LEU A 54 3.49 -10.12 -8.10
C LEU A 54 4.37 -9.28 -9.01
N LYS A 55 4.14 -7.96 -8.98
CA LYS A 55 5.08 -6.96 -9.49
C LYS A 55 5.42 -6.01 -8.35
N VAL A 56 6.65 -5.53 -8.32
CA VAL A 56 7.11 -4.58 -7.31
C VAL A 56 7.69 -3.35 -7.97
N ILE A 57 7.47 -2.18 -7.40
CA ILE A 57 8.04 -0.92 -7.87
C ILE A 57 8.80 -0.25 -6.75
N GLU A 58 10.07 0.10 -7.02
CA GLU A 58 10.98 0.72 -6.06
C GLU A 58 11.71 1.88 -6.70
N ILE A 59 11.69 3.04 -6.04
CA ILE A 59 12.37 4.24 -6.51
C ILE A 59 13.84 4.31 -6.07
N ASP A 60 14.17 3.66 -4.95
CA ASP A 60 15.51 3.72 -4.37
C ASP A 60 16.44 2.73 -5.08
N GLY A 61 17.44 3.26 -5.78
CA GLY A 61 18.39 2.44 -6.53
C GLY A 61 19.16 1.45 -5.67
N GLU A 62 19.48 1.81 -4.43
CA GLU A 62 20.17 0.91 -3.49
C GLU A 62 19.28 -0.27 -3.09
N SER A 63 18.00 -0.01 -2.87
CA SER A 63 17.01 -1.07 -2.62
C SER A 63 16.80 -1.96 -3.84
N VAL A 64 16.79 -1.39 -5.04
CA VAL A 64 16.68 -2.16 -6.28
C VAL A 64 17.84 -3.14 -6.42
N VAL A 65 19.08 -2.69 -6.16
CA VAL A 65 20.26 -3.57 -6.19
C VAL A 65 20.12 -4.70 -5.17
N TYR A 66 19.69 -4.36 -3.97
CA TYR A 66 19.46 -5.36 -2.91
C TYR A 66 18.42 -6.42 -3.34
N LEU A 67 17.29 -5.97 -3.90
CA LEU A 67 16.22 -6.85 -4.34
C LEU A 67 16.65 -7.78 -5.48
N LYS A 68 17.39 -7.27 -6.43
CA LYS A 68 17.94 -8.10 -7.53
C LYS A 68 18.82 -9.21 -7.00
N LYS A 69 19.61 -8.92 -5.97
CA LYS A 69 20.52 -9.90 -5.36
C LYS A 69 19.78 -10.96 -4.55
N HIS A 70 18.82 -10.54 -3.71
CA HIS A 70 18.15 -11.40 -2.73
C HIS A 70 16.87 -12.05 -3.26
N TYR A 71 16.24 -11.45 -4.26
CA TYR A 71 15.00 -11.94 -4.86
C TYR A 71 15.12 -12.03 -6.38
N PRO A 72 16.06 -12.83 -6.90
CA PRO A 72 16.27 -12.92 -8.36
C PRO A 72 15.04 -13.43 -9.12
N LYS A 73 14.15 -14.14 -8.44
CA LYS A 73 12.90 -14.62 -9.05
C LYS A 73 11.96 -13.50 -9.48
N LEU A 74 12.13 -12.29 -8.94
CA LEU A 74 11.35 -11.15 -9.41
C LEU A 74 11.60 -10.84 -10.88
N GLY A 75 12.84 -10.93 -11.33
CA GLY A 75 13.19 -10.69 -12.73
C GLY A 75 12.64 -9.36 -13.23
N GLU A 76 11.90 -9.40 -14.33
CA GLU A 76 11.28 -8.23 -14.96
C GLU A 76 10.12 -7.66 -14.13
N ASN A 77 9.63 -8.40 -13.15
CA ASN A 77 8.57 -7.93 -12.26
C ASN A 77 9.08 -6.95 -11.19
N LEU A 78 10.40 -6.76 -11.10
CA LEU A 78 11.01 -5.69 -10.33
C LEU A 78 11.15 -4.47 -11.21
N ILE A 79 10.38 -3.44 -10.93
CA ILE A 79 10.34 -2.20 -11.70
C ILE A 79 11.06 -1.12 -10.90
N GLU A 80 12.11 -0.55 -11.47
CA GLU A 80 12.78 0.62 -10.89
C GLU A 80 12.07 1.88 -11.38
N GLY A 81 11.51 2.65 -10.44
CA GLY A 81 10.80 3.86 -10.81
C GLY A 81 10.00 4.47 -9.68
N ASP A 82 9.39 5.60 -10.00
CA ASP A 82 8.54 6.34 -9.09
C ASP A 82 7.07 5.98 -9.36
N PHE A 83 6.41 5.37 -8.38
CA PHE A 83 5.00 5.00 -8.48
C PHE A 83 4.13 6.20 -8.85
N LEU A 84 4.43 7.39 -8.33
CA LEU A 84 3.64 8.59 -8.60
C LEU A 84 3.74 9.07 -10.06
N LYS A 85 4.82 8.73 -10.74
CA LYS A 85 5.08 9.12 -12.14
C LYS A 85 4.84 8.00 -13.14
N MET A 86 4.71 6.77 -12.64
CA MET A 86 4.56 5.61 -13.48
C MET A 86 3.20 5.59 -14.16
N ASP A 87 3.17 5.20 -15.43
CA ASP A 87 1.93 4.85 -16.10
C ASP A 87 1.48 3.46 -15.63
N LEU A 88 0.32 3.39 -14.99
CA LEU A 88 -0.24 2.14 -14.49
C LEU A 88 -1.07 1.40 -15.55
N ASP A 89 -1.37 2.02 -16.67
CA ASP A 89 -2.09 1.39 -17.75
C ASP A 89 -1.24 0.25 -18.34
N GLY A 90 -1.83 -0.93 -18.38
CA GLY A 90 -1.15 -2.11 -18.92
C GLY A 90 -0.15 -2.79 -17.98
N ILE A 91 -0.02 -2.35 -16.72
CA ILE A 91 0.86 -3.02 -15.76
C ILE A 91 0.41 -4.45 -15.49
N PHE A 92 -0.90 -4.65 -15.40
CA PHE A 92 -1.54 -5.96 -15.33
C PHE A 92 -2.69 -6.00 -16.34
N GLU A 93 -3.01 -7.19 -16.77
CA GLU A 93 -4.26 -7.42 -17.47
C GLU A 93 -5.37 -7.57 -16.42
N GLY A 94 -6.39 -6.70 -16.51
CA GLY A 94 -7.50 -6.69 -15.56
C GLY A 94 -7.18 -6.01 -14.23
N GLU A 95 -7.84 -6.48 -13.18
CA GLU A 95 -7.76 -5.92 -11.85
C GLU A 95 -6.52 -6.41 -11.10
N TYR A 96 -6.00 -5.56 -10.20
CA TYR A 96 -4.87 -5.90 -9.33
C TYR A 96 -5.01 -5.19 -8.00
N SER A 97 -4.42 -5.78 -6.97
CA SER A 97 -4.32 -5.17 -5.65
C SER A 97 -3.06 -4.33 -5.53
N VAL A 98 -3.08 -3.36 -4.63
CA VAL A 98 -1.89 -2.59 -4.26
C VAL A 98 -1.57 -2.90 -2.80
N ILE A 99 -0.32 -3.17 -2.51
CA ILE A 99 0.15 -3.47 -1.15
C ILE A 99 1.48 -2.77 -0.89
N GLY A 100 1.69 -2.31 0.32
CA GLY A 100 2.98 -1.74 0.69
C GLY A 100 3.00 -1.04 2.03
N ASN A 101 4.23 -0.79 2.47
CA ASN A 101 4.54 0.16 3.53
C ASN A 101 4.76 1.51 2.86
N PHE A 102 3.73 2.35 2.84
CA PHE A 102 3.80 3.61 2.10
C PHE A 102 4.69 4.63 2.83
N PRO A 103 5.60 5.29 2.11
CA PRO A 103 6.39 6.37 2.70
C PRO A 103 5.46 7.46 3.25
N TYR A 104 5.75 7.94 4.46
CA TYR A 104 4.86 8.87 5.18
C TYR A 104 4.65 10.19 4.42
N ASN A 105 5.69 10.69 3.77
CA ASN A 105 5.66 11.99 3.10
C ASN A 105 4.85 12.02 1.80
N ILE A 106 4.52 10.86 1.23
CA ILE A 106 3.81 10.76 -0.05
C ILE A 106 2.55 9.89 0.00
N SER A 107 2.15 9.42 1.18
CA SER A 107 1.02 8.51 1.30
C SER A 107 -0.27 9.10 0.70
N SER A 108 -0.57 10.37 0.94
CA SER A 108 -1.73 11.05 0.35
C SER A 108 -1.71 11.02 -1.18
N GLN A 109 -0.55 11.30 -1.78
CA GLN A 109 -0.38 11.28 -3.23
C GLN A 109 -0.56 9.89 -3.80
N ILE A 110 -0.10 8.86 -3.08
CA ILE A 110 -0.31 7.46 -3.46
C ILE A 110 -1.81 7.14 -3.49
N PHE A 111 -2.56 7.54 -2.47
CA PHE A 111 -4.01 7.33 -2.44
C PHE A 111 -4.74 8.06 -3.57
N PHE A 112 -4.35 9.28 -3.90
CA PHE A 112 -4.94 9.99 -5.04
C PHE A 112 -4.68 9.28 -6.35
N LYS A 113 -3.49 8.74 -6.54
CA LYS A 113 -3.17 7.94 -7.72
C LYS A 113 -4.00 6.64 -7.77
N ILE A 114 -4.16 5.97 -6.65
CA ILE A 114 -5.05 4.80 -6.54
C ILE A 114 -6.47 5.18 -6.95
N LEU A 115 -6.99 6.30 -6.48
CA LEU A 115 -8.31 6.79 -6.83
C LEU A 115 -8.47 7.04 -8.34
N GLU A 116 -7.45 7.55 -9.01
CA GLU A 116 -7.45 7.74 -10.46
C GLU A 116 -7.58 6.41 -11.23
N HIS A 117 -7.11 5.31 -10.61
CA HIS A 117 -7.10 3.97 -11.21
C HIS A 117 -8.03 3.00 -10.47
N ARG A 118 -9.01 3.51 -9.73
CA ARG A 118 -9.88 2.72 -8.86
C ARG A 118 -10.66 1.63 -9.58
N ASP A 119 -10.99 1.83 -10.83
CA ASP A 119 -11.69 0.83 -11.65
C ASP A 119 -10.86 -0.43 -11.89
N ARG A 120 -9.55 -0.36 -11.68
CA ARG A 120 -8.62 -1.47 -11.80
C ARG A 120 -8.07 -1.97 -10.47
N ILE A 121 -8.25 -1.20 -9.40
CA ILE A 121 -7.66 -1.50 -8.08
C ILE A 121 -8.79 -1.78 -7.08
N PRO A 122 -9.26 -3.03 -6.99
CA PRO A 122 -10.35 -3.38 -6.07
C PRO A 122 -9.91 -3.53 -4.62
N GLU A 123 -8.62 -3.67 -4.35
CA GLU A 123 -8.11 -3.90 -3.00
C GLU A 123 -6.79 -3.18 -2.77
N VAL A 124 -6.67 -2.56 -1.62
CA VAL A 124 -5.41 -1.96 -1.15
C VAL A 124 -5.16 -2.42 0.28
N VAL A 125 -3.98 -2.96 0.55
CA VAL A 125 -3.51 -3.28 1.90
C VAL A 125 -2.25 -2.47 2.14
N CYS A 126 -2.29 -1.54 3.08
CA CYS A 126 -1.15 -0.65 3.28
C CYS A 126 -0.94 -0.28 4.74
N MET A 127 0.30 0.08 5.03
CA MET A 127 0.69 0.63 6.32
C MET A 127 1.07 2.09 6.12
N ILE A 128 0.51 2.94 6.97
CA ILE A 128 0.65 4.39 6.94
C ILE A 128 0.76 4.91 8.36
N GLN A 129 1.01 6.21 8.54
CA GLN A 129 0.94 6.81 9.87
C GLN A 129 -0.42 6.60 10.50
N LYS A 130 -0.44 6.29 11.79
CA LYS A 130 -1.68 6.01 12.53
C LYS A 130 -2.69 7.16 12.42
N GLU A 131 -2.23 8.41 12.56
CA GLU A 131 -3.09 9.58 12.46
C GLU A 131 -3.77 9.68 11.09
N VAL A 132 -3.03 9.39 10.02
CA VAL A 132 -3.58 9.37 8.66
C VAL A 132 -4.59 8.24 8.49
N ALA A 133 -4.28 7.05 9.02
CA ALA A 133 -5.18 5.90 8.98
C ALA A 133 -6.50 6.17 9.71
N GLU A 134 -6.44 6.77 10.89
CA GLU A 134 -7.62 7.15 11.67
C GLU A 134 -8.46 8.17 10.91
N ARG A 135 -7.82 9.17 10.29
CA ARG A 135 -8.50 10.20 9.50
C ARG A 135 -9.20 9.61 8.28
N ILE A 136 -8.54 8.68 7.57
CA ILE A 136 -9.11 8.03 6.39
C ILE A 136 -10.28 7.12 6.76
N ALA A 137 -10.18 6.41 7.88
CA ALA A 137 -11.22 5.49 8.36
C ALA A 137 -12.32 6.17 9.16
N GLU A 138 -12.20 7.45 9.44
CA GLU A 138 -13.13 8.20 10.29
C GLU A 138 -14.49 8.37 9.62
N LYS A 139 -15.53 8.45 10.45
CA LYS A 139 -16.88 8.68 9.96
C LYS A 139 -17.09 10.13 9.54
N PRO A 140 -17.97 10.37 8.54
CA PRO A 140 -18.35 11.74 8.17
C PRO A 140 -18.86 12.54 9.36
N GLY A 141 -18.52 13.83 9.40
CA GLY A 141 -18.99 14.76 10.43
C GLY A 141 -18.07 14.90 11.64
N THR A 142 -16.97 14.16 11.71
CA THR A 142 -15.96 14.33 12.76
C THR A 142 -14.92 15.37 12.35
N LYS A 143 -14.21 15.94 13.34
CA LYS A 143 -13.15 16.92 13.08
C LYS A 143 -11.97 16.36 12.28
N THR A 144 -11.74 15.06 12.36
CA THR A 144 -10.64 14.39 11.67
C THR A 144 -10.99 13.97 10.27
N TYR A 145 -12.27 14.04 9.89
CA TYR A 145 -12.75 13.68 8.56
C TYR A 145 -12.35 14.76 7.55
N GLY A 146 -11.41 14.44 6.68
CA GLY A 146 -10.85 15.38 5.70
C GLY A 146 -11.18 15.01 4.26
N ILE A 147 -10.64 15.80 3.34
CA ILE A 147 -10.90 15.68 1.90
C ILE A 147 -10.49 14.30 1.35
N LEU A 148 -9.35 13.78 1.79
CA LEU A 148 -8.89 12.46 1.38
C LEU A 148 -9.87 11.36 1.84
N SER A 149 -10.40 11.50 3.06
CA SER A 149 -11.42 10.59 3.60
C SER A 149 -12.68 10.60 2.74
N VAL A 150 -13.13 11.79 2.33
CA VAL A 150 -14.31 11.95 1.46
C VAL A 150 -14.12 11.16 0.16
N PHE A 151 -13.01 11.37 -0.52
CA PHE A 151 -12.75 10.71 -1.80
C PHE A 151 -12.56 9.21 -1.66
N LEU A 152 -11.82 8.76 -0.67
CA LEU A 152 -11.59 7.33 -0.47
C LEU A 152 -12.86 6.60 -0.07
N GLN A 153 -13.64 7.16 0.86
CA GLN A 153 -14.87 6.52 1.33
C GLN A 153 -15.99 6.55 0.28
N ALA A 154 -15.91 7.45 -0.69
CA ALA A 154 -16.85 7.44 -1.82
C ALA A 154 -16.74 6.17 -2.67
N TRP A 155 -15.56 5.56 -2.73
CA TRP A 155 -15.26 4.44 -3.61
C TRP A 155 -14.83 3.16 -2.91
N TYR A 156 -14.36 3.25 -1.65
CA TYR A 156 -13.81 2.13 -0.91
C TYR A 156 -14.46 2.00 0.46
N ASP A 157 -14.68 0.77 0.88
CA ASP A 157 -14.89 0.44 2.28
C ASP A 157 -13.51 0.35 2.95
N ILE A 158 -13.34 1.02 4.06
CA ILE A 158 -12.03 1.16 4.73
C ILE A 158 -12.08 0.48 6.09
N GLU A 159 -11.22 -0.54 6.25
CA GLU A 159 -11.06 -1.25 7.51
C GLU A 159 -9.73 -0.87 8.17
N TYR A 160 -9.79 -0.42 9.40
CA TYR A 160 -8.62 -0.25 10.24
C TYR A 160 -8.28 -1.60 10.86
N LEU A 161 -7.19 -2.24 10.39
CA LEU A 161 -6.89 -3.62 10.80
C LEU A 161 -6.17 -3.69 12.13
N PHE A 162 -5.05 -3.00 12.28
CA PHE A 162 -4.29 -2.97 13.53
C PHE A 162 -3.27 -1.83 13.56
N THR A 163 -2.87 -1.48 14.79
CA THR A 163 -1.83 -0.46 15.04
C THR A 163 -0.46 -1.12 15.13
N VAL A 164 0.55 -0.40 14.66
CA VAL A 164 1.95 -0.84 14.65
C VAL A 164 2.81 0.18 15.39
N GLY A 165 3.49 -0.28 16.44
CA GLY A 165 4.40 0.58 17.21
C GLY A 165 5.67 0.94 16.46
N SER A 166 6.28 2.06 16.83
CA SER A 166 7.50 2.56 16.19
C SER A 166 8.70 1.60 16.32
N GLY A 167 8.71 0.76 17.34
CA GLY A 167 9.78 -0.25 17.56
C GLY A 167 9.82 -1.34 16.50
N ALA A 168 8.78 -1.47 15.66
CA ALA A 168 8.76 -2.44 14.57
C ALA A 168 9.61 -2.02 13.35
N PHE A 169 10.19 -0.83 13.38
CA PHE A 169 10.90 -0.21 12.25
C PHE A 169 12.34 0.13 12.57
N ASN A 170 13.18 0.19 11.54
CA ASN A 170 14.55 0.69 11.60
C ASN A 170 14.80 1.65 10.41
N PRO A 171 15.11 2.94 10.67
CA PRO A 171 15.05 3.60 11.96
C PRO A 171 13.60 3.74 12.46
N PRO A 172 13.37 3.77 13.78
CA PRO A 172 12.02 3.94 14.31
C PRO A 172 11.48 5.32 13.95
N PRO A 173 10.24 5.43 13.45
CA PRO A 173 9.59 6.72 13.26
C PRO A 173 9.20 7.32 14.61
N LYS A 174 8.89 8.62 14.62
CA LYS A 174 8.46 9.33 15.84
C LYS A 174 7.01 9.03 16.22
N VAL A 175 6.24 8.48 15.31
CA VAL A 175 4.82 8.21 15.47
C VAL A 175 4.52 6.74 15.20
N GLN A 176 3.37 6.27 15.69
CA GLN A 176 2.88 4.93 15.39
C GLN A 176 2.37 4.85 13.95
N SER A 177 2.32 3.65 13.44
CA SER A 177 1.71 3.32 12.15
C SER A 177 0.45 2.51 12.34
N ALA A 178 -0.30 2.34 11.27
CA ALA A 178 -1.44 1.45 11.24
C ALA A 178 -1.56 0.80 9.88
N VAL A 179 -2.11 -0.39 9.88
CA VAL A 179 -2.43 -1.12 8.66
C VAL A 179 -3.91 -1.00 8.40
N ILE A 180 -4.25 -0.56 7.20
CA ILE A 180 -5.63 -0.45 6.73
C ILE A 180 -5.82 -1.28 5.46
N ARG A 181 -7.06 -1.66 5.22
CA ARG A 181 -7.47 -2.34 3.98
C ARG A 181 -8.60 -1.58 3.34
N LEU A 182 -8.47 -1.32 2.05
CA LEU A 182 -9.50 -0.69 1.23
C LEU A 182 -10.07 -1.73 0.29
N CYS A 183 -11.40 -1.86 0.29
CA CYS A 183 -12.12 -2.73 -0.63
C CYS A 183 -13.08 -1.89 -1.48
N LEU A 184 -12.97 -1.99 -2.80
CA LEU A 184 -13.77 -1.21 -3.72
C LEU A 184 -15.26 -1.55 -3.55
N LEU A 185 -16.08 -0.51 -3.46
CA LEU A 185 -17.53 -0.64 -3.46
C LEU A 185 -18.01 -0.91 -4.89
N TYR A 186 -18.56 -2.09 -5.14
CA TYR A 186 -19.05 -2.47 -6.48
C TYR A 186 -20.33 -1.76 -6.87
N THR A 187 -21.10 -1.34 -5.87
CA THR A 187 -22.22 -0.46 -6.09
C THR A 187 -21.75 0.96 -5.83
N SER A 188 -21.44 1.66 -6.89
CA SER A 188 -21.24 3.11 -6.83
C SER A 188 -22.40 3.72 -6.05
N PRO A 189 -22.16 4.67 -5.10
CA PRO A 189 -23.26 5.43 -4.50
C PRO A 189 -23.89 6.31 -5.58
N SER A 190 -24.70 5.69 -6.43
CA SER A 190 -25.48 6.44 -7.41
C SER A 190 -26.72 6.98 -6.71
N PRO A 191 -27.27 8.11 -7.15
CA PRO A 191 -28.55 8.62 -6.64
C PRO A 191 -29.69 7.61 -6.74
N ARG A 192 -29.57 6.59 -7.60
CA ARG A 192 -30.55 5.51 -7.72
C ARG A 192 -30.60 4.62 -6.49
N ASP A 193 -29.46 4.34 -5.89
CA ASP A 193 -29.40 3.42 -4.75
C ASP A 193 -30.01 4.05 -3.51
N SER A 194 -29.99 5.39 -3.42
CA SER A 194 -30.61 6.11 -2.32
C SER A 194 -32.11 6.31 -2.50
N THR A 195 -32.66 6.08 -3.68
CA THR A 195 -34.08 6.25 -3.98
C THR A 195 -34.84 4.93 -4.14
N SER A 196 -34.16 3.82 -4.10
CA SER A 196 -34.75 2.49 -4.28
C SER A 196 -35.26 1.87 -2.97
N SER A 197 -35.37 2.66 -1.93
CA SER A 197 -35.93 2.22 -0.66
C SER A 197 -37.46 2.19 -0.69
#